data_e2eb24886cfae95db057d304e2611983
#
_entry.id   e2eb24886cfae95db057d304e2611983
#
_cell.length_a   1.000
_cell.length_b   1.000
_cell.length_c   1.000
_cell.angle_alpha   90.00
_cell.angle_beta   90.00
_cell.angle_gamma   90.00
#
_symmetry.space_group_name_H-M   'P 1'
#
loop_
_entity.id
_entity.type
_entity.pdbx_description
1 polymer ?
#
loop_
_entity_poly.entity_id
_entity_poly.type
_entity_poly.pdbx_seq_one_letter_code
_entity_poly.pdbx_strand_id
1 'polypeptide(L)'
;MIRTAPPRPSARVRRGRFAAVAAVPLVVLVLSGCTGGSTSPSTTASGAAGDCKAPTSGALSDGVDVTGEVESKPEVVFDTPLEVSSTQRTTLVEGSGEVAGQGAVANVRIAVYDATTGAEVTSAGFDEGQQPTQLTVSTDYYVPGIVDAIACVPSGSRTVTVASAADMTTATAGEQAAAPTPVVIVADVVSIVPTKATGEAQPPKDGFPTVELADDGRPTVTIPPGTEPPSDLQIEVLKKGDGPVVPDPANVTVQYQGVNWTTGEVFDQSWGKGTPTPFSTDQVVPGFAKAMIGQTVGSQVVVIIPPAEGYGEAGQPSAGIGGTDTLVFVIDILSVA
;
A
#
# COMPACT_ATOMS: atom_id res chain seq x y z
N MET A 1 38.85 -0.18 -31.96
CA MET A 1 38.62 1.20 -32.45
C MET A 1 37.90 1.95 -31.35
N ILE A 2 38.64 2.75 -30.61
CA ILE A 2 38.19 3.51 -29.46
C ILE A 2 37.74 4.88 -29.97
N ARG A 3 36.49 5.27 -29.77
CA ARG A 3 35.99 6.63 -30.04
C ARG A 3 35.83 7.38 -28.70
N THR A 4 36.66 8.39 -28.55
CA THR A 4 36.65 9.38 -27.47
C THR A 4 35.54 10.42 -27.68
N ALA A 5 34.79 10.74 -26.64
CA ALA A 5 33.79 11.80 -26.62
C ALA A 5 34.42 13.17 -26.22
N PRO A 6 33.90 14.31 -26.73
CA PRO A 6 34.41 15.65 -26.43
C PRO A 6 33.91 16.23 -25.13
N PRO A 7 34.62 17.20 -24.52
CA PRO A 7 34.28 17.79 -23.21
C PRO A 7 33.18 18.86 -23.30
N ARG A 8 32.41 18.99 -22.22
CA ARG A 8 31.37 20.00 -22.03
C ARG A 8 31.94 21.34 -21.54
N PRO A 9 31.38 22.47 -21.92
CA PRO A 9 31.82 23.77 -21.44
C PRO A 9 31.18 24.13 -20.07
N SER A 10 32.00 24.73 -19.23
CA SER A 10 31.68 25.26 -17.92
C SER A 10 30.90 26.60 -18.01
N ALA A 11 29.74 26.66 -17.31
CA ALA A 11 28.98 27.90 -17.16
C ALA A 11 29.45 28.69 -15.91
N ARG A 12 29.79 29.97 -16.11
CA ARG A 12 30.22 30.93 -15.11
C ARG A 12 29.01 31.42 -14.26
N VAL A 13 29.21 31.38 -12.96
CA VAL A 13 28.34 32.04 -11.97
C VAL A 13 28.60 33.54 -11.99
N ARG A 14 27.56 34.34 -12.21
CA ARG A 14 27.54 35.80 -11.96
C ARG A 14 26.87 36.07 -10.62
N ARG A 15 27.65 36.61 -9.69
CA ARG A 15 27.18 37.21 -8.44
C ARG A 15 26.61 38.59 -8.76
N GLY A 16 25.35 38.82 -8.42
CA GLY A 16 24.72 40.14 -8.34
C GLY A 16 24.32 40.41 -6.90
N ARG A 17 24.96 41.43 -6.30
CA ARG A 17 24.56 42.04 -5.03
C ARG A 17 23.52 43.15 -5.38
N PHE A 18 22.38 43.17 -4.68
CA PHE A 18 21.67 44.44 -4.44
C PHE A 18 21.04 44.46 -3.03
N ALA A 19 21.05 45.71 -2.54
CA ALA A 19 20.91 46.10 -1.16
C ALA A 19 19.46 46.19 -0.66
N ALA A 20 19.37 46.25 0.67
CA ALA A 20 18.19 46.41 1.49
C ALA A 20 17.48 47.77 1.29
N VAL A 21 16.15 47.77 1.43
CA VAL A 21 15.39 48.94 1.94
C VAL A 21 14.27 48.39 2.83
N ALA A 22 14.29 48.86 4.07
CA ALA A 22 13.26 48.68 5.07
C ALA A 22 12.13 49.70 4.89
N ALA A 23 10.90 49.26 5.06
CA ALA A 23 9.79 50.15 5.37
C ALA A 23 8.72 49.42 6.18
N VAL A 24 8.56 49.85 7.43
CA VAL A 24 7.38 49.60 8.29
C VAL A 24 6.41 50.77 8.01
N PRO A 25 5.10 50.57 7.90
CA PRO A 25 4.25 51.14 8.95
C PRO A 25 2.98 50.33 9.34
N LEU A 26 2.70 50.54 10.56
CA LEU A 26 1.46 51.00 11.21
C LEU A 26 0.26 50.02 11.34
N VAL A 27 0.05 49.77 12.61
CA VAL A 27 -1.09 49.16 13.28
C VAL A 27 -2.38 49.96 13.05
N VAL A 28 -3.47 49.28 12.72
CA VAL A 28 -4.83 49.73 13.03
C VAL A 28 -5.59 48.60 13.70
N LEU A 29 -5.83 48.76 14.99
CA LEU A 29 -6.81 47.99 15.76
C LEU A 29 -8.21 48.48 15.42
N VAL A 30 -9.10 47.56 15.03
CA VAL A 30 -10.56 47.77 15.13
C VAL A 30 -11.13 46.59 15.93
N LEU A 31 -11.55 46.89 17.14
CA LEU A 31 -12.46 46.03 17.94
C LEU A 31 -13.90 46.28 17.47
N SER A 32 -14.62 45.24 17.15
CA SER A 32 -16.06 45.21 17.48
C SER A 32 -16.64 43.78 17.24
N GLY A 33 -17.28 43.25 18.27
CA GLY A 33 -18.57 42.62 18.20
C GLY A 33 -18.63 41.10 18.34
N CYS A 34 -18.92 40.66 19.57
CA CYS A 34 -19.38 39.30 19.89
C CYS A 34 -20.69 38.94 19.19
N THR A 35 -20.76 37.76 18.57
CA THR A 35 -21.94 36.88 18.66
C THR A 35 -21.46 35.43 18.61
N GLY A 36 -21.90 34.65 19.59
CA GLY A 36 -21.49 33.27 19.79
C GLY A 36 -22.02 32.32 18.73
N GLY A 37 -21.12 31.49 18.22
CA GLY A 37 -21.41 30.29 17.48
C GLY A 37 -20.38 29.26 17.91
N SER A 38 -20.84 28.23 18.61
CA SER A 38 -20.00 27.08 19.01
C SER A 38 -19.62 26.32 17.73
N THR A 39 -18.42 26.53 17.23
CA THR A 39 -17.80 25.65 16.27
C THR A 39 -16.93 24.67 17.04
N SER A 40 -17.37 23.42 17.12
CA SER A 40 -16.53 22.29 17.52
C SER A 40 -15.33 22.24 16.57
N PRO A 41 -14.11 22.01 17.08
CA PRO A 41 -12.98 21.77 16.20
C PRO A 41 -13.17 20.41 15.53
N SER A 42 -13.45 20.40 14.23
CA SER A 42 -13.22 19.23 13.40
C SER A 42 -11.73 18.92 13.45
N THR A 43 -11.37 17.88 14.16
CA THR A 43 -10.05 17.24 14.03
C THR A 43 -9.98 16.65 12.64
N THR A 44 -9.44 17.40 11.71
CA THR A 44 -9.01 16.89 10.40
C THR A 44 -7.88 15.90 10.68
N ALA A 45 -8.15 14.62 10.52
CA ALA A 45 -7.12 13.61 10.41
C ALA A 45 -6.31 13.94 9.13
N SER A 46 -5.14 14.55 9.32
CA SER A 46 -4.20 14.86 8.26
C SER A 46 -3.37 13.61 7.96
N GLY A 47 -3.99 12.61 7.32
CA GLY A 47 -3.28 11.65 6.49
C GLY A 47 -2.96 12.38 5.18
N ALA A 48 -1.71 12.27 4.70
CA ALA A 48 -1.24 12.92 3.50
C ALA A 48 -2.09 12.51 2.27
N ALA A 49 -3.19 13.21 2.03
CA ALA A 49 -3.90 13.23 0.77
C ALA A 49 -3.08 14.08 -0.21
N GLY A 50 -1.91 13.56 -0.63
CA GLY A 50 -1.17 14.11 -1.76
C GLY A 50 -2.03 13.94 -3.00
N ASP A 51 -2.19 15.00 -3.77
CA ASP A 51 -2.82 15.15 -5.11
C ASP A 51 -3.68 13.98 -5.62
N CYS A 52 -4.64 13.56 -4.81
CA CYS A 52 -5.53 12.46 -5.12
C CYS A 52 -6.60 12.95 -6.11
N LYS A 53 -6.58 12.45 -7.35
CA LYS A 53 -7.57 12.80 -8.38
C LYS A 53 -8.63 11.71 -8.46
N ALA A 54 -9.84 12.04 -8.07
CA ALA A 54 -11.00 11.17 -8.18
C ALA A 54 -11.89 11.55 -9.37
N PRO A 55 -12.60 10.60 -9.99
CA PRO A 55 -13.69 10.92 -10.91
C PRO A 55 -14.77 11.76 -10.22
N THR A 56 -15.42 12.63 -10.99
CA THR A 56 -16.57 13.38 -10.49
C THR A 56 -17.84 12.54 -10.58
N SER A 57 -18.79 12.77 -9.67
CA SER A 57 -20.14 12.20 -9.80
C SER A 57 -20.88 12.81 -10.98
N GLY A 58 -21.90 12.10 -11.44
CA GLY A 58 -22.74 12.56 -12.53
C GLY A 58 -23.98 11.67 -12.73
N ALA A 59 -24.82 12.05 -13.67
CA ALA A 59 -26.12 11.43 -13.86
C ALA A 59 -26.07 9.91 -14.07
N LEU A 60 -24.96 9.38 -14.66
CA LEU A 60 -24.82 7.94 -14.84
C LEU A 60 -24.55 7.22 -13.53
N SER A 61 -23.58 7.71 -12.74
CA SER A 61 -23.25 7.08 -11.44
C SER A 61 -24.32 7.35 -10.38
N ASP A 62 -25.00 8.48 -10.44
CA ASP A 62 -26.11 8.82 -9.53
C ASP A 62 -27.40 8.03 -9.87
N GLY A 63 -27.52 7.53 -11.12
CA GLY A 63 -28.68 6.75 -11.59
C GLY A 63 -28.59 5.24 -11.36
N VAL A 64 -27.50 4.77 -10.72
CA VAL A 64 -27.37 3.36 -10.33
C VAL A 64 -27.90 3.15 -8.92
N ASP A 65 -28.96 2.35 -8.80
CA ASP A 65 -29.51 1.95 -7.50
C ASP A 65 -28.69 0.79 -6.93
N VAL A 66 -28.10 0.99 -5.74
CA VAL A 66 -27.33 -0.02 -5.01
C VAL A 66 -27.92 -0.19 -3.63
N THR A 67 -28.37 -1.41 -3.30
CA THR A 67 -28.91 -1.75 -1.99
C THR A 67 -28.06 -2.80 -1.29
N GLY A 68 -28.23 -2.95 0.03
CA GLY A 68 -27.43 -3.80 0.90
C GLY A 68 -26.42 -3.00 1.73
N GLU A 69 -26.07 -3.56 2.87
CA GLU A 69 -25.07 -2.94 3.77
C GLU A 69 -23.65 -3.02 3.19
N VAL A 70 -22.79 -2.10 3.60
CA VAL A 70 -21.34 -2.15 3.27
C VAL A 70 -20.77 -3.48 3.72
N GLU A 71 -19.85 -4.03 2.93
CA GLU A 71 -19.25 -5.36 3.07
C GLU A 71 -20.19 -6.56 2.79
N SER A 72 -21.46 -6.33 2.54
CA SER A 72 -22.39 -7.34 2.04
C SER A 72 -22.51 -7.26 0.53
N LYS A 73 -22.76 -8.40 -0.15
CA LYS A 73 -22.94 -8.42 -1.62
C LYS A 73 -24.08 -7.47 -2.00
N PRO A 74 -23.80 -6.44 -2.83
CA PRO A 74 -24.81 -5.47 -3.22
C PRO A 74 -25.82 -6.06 -4.20
N GLU A 75 -27.05 -5.60 -4.13
CA GLU A 75 -28.01 -5.72 -5.21
C GLU A 75 -27.94 -4.43 -6.03
N VAL A 76 -27.70 -4.56 -7.34
CA VAL A 76 -27.42 -3.43 -8.24
C VAL A 76 -28.44 -3.39 -9.37
N VAL A 77 -29.11 -2.24 -9.53
CA VAL A 77 -30.13 -2.03 -10.54
C VAL A 77 -29.87 -0.72 -11.28
N PHE A 78 -29.89 -0.74 -12.61
CA PHE A 78 -29.76 0.44 -13.46
C PHE A 78 -30.43 0.21 -14.83
N ASP A 79 -30.76 1.29 -15.52
CA ASP A 79 -31.30 1.22 -16.86
C ASP A 79 -30.24 0.74 -17.87
N THR A 80 -30.61 -0.16 -18.78
CA THR A 80 -29.69 -0.70 -19.79
C THR A 80 -30.23 -0.44 -21.20
N PRO A 81 -29.35 -0.17 -22.19
CA PRO A 81 -27.88 0.04 -22.05
C PRO A 81 -27.53 1.43 -21.52
N LEU A 82 -26.41 1.55 -20.76
CA LEU A 82 -25.85 2.84 -20.41
C LEU A 82 -24.92 3.34 -21.53
N GLU A 83 -25.12 4.57 -21.96
CA GLU A 83 -24.23 5.26 -22.91
C GLU A 83 -23.16 6.03 -22.14
N VAL A 84 -21.96 5.43 -22.02
CA VAL A 84 -20.88 5.93 -21.17
C VAL A 84 -19.79 6.59 -22.00
N SER A 85 -19.71 7.93 -21.94
CA SER A 85 -18.67 8.73 -22.63
C SER A 85 -17.47 9.07 -21.76
N SER A 86 -17.63 9.07 -20.44
CA SER A 86 -16.59 9.34 -19.46
C SER A 86 -16.88 8.64 -18.14
N THR A 87 -15.85 8.26 -17.43
CA THR A 87 -15.97 7.61 -16.11
C THR A 87 -16.52 8.60 -15.08
N GLN A 88 -17.53 8.15 -14.31
CA GLN A 88 -18.19 8.87 -13.23
C GLN A 88 -18.21 8.00 -11.99
N ARG A 89 -18.06 8.60 -10.81
CA ARG A 89 -18.14 7.89 -9.54
C ARG A 89 -18.96 8.65 -8.52
N THR A 90 -19.87 7.95 -7.84
CA THR A 90 -20.62 8.46 -6.70
C THR A 90 -20.24 7.64 -5.46
N THR A 91 -19.97 8.32 -4.35
CA THR A 91 -19.81 7.69 -3.05
C THR A 91 -21.19 7.53 -2.42
N LEU A 92 -21.63 6.29 -2.23
CA LEU A 92 -22.96 5.97 -1.68
C LEU A 92 -22.95 5.98 -0.14
N VAL A 93 -21.87 5.45 0.42
CA VAL A 93 -21.59 5.49 1.87
C VAL A 93 -20.19 6.02 2.05
N GLU A 94 -20.03 7.07 2.83
CA GLU A 94 -18.72 7.63 3.13
C GLU A 94 -18.19 7.06 4.44
N GLY A 95 -17.04 6.41 4.37
CA GLY A 95 -16.30 5.92 5.52
C GLY A 95 -15.52 7.04 6.21
N SER A 96 -14.94 6.72 7.36
CA SER A 96 -14.16 7.67 8.16
C SER A 96 -12.72 7.23 8.40
N GLY A 97 -12.29 6.15 7.75
CA GLY A 97 -10.94 5.60 7.92
C GLY A 97 -9.89 6.26 7.04
N GLU A 98 -8.76 5.59 6.88
CA GLU A 98 -7.65 6.06 6.04
C GLU A 98 -8.06 6.12 4.57
N VAL A 99 -7.55 7.12 3.85
CA VAL A 99 -7.87 7.34 2.43
C VAL A 99 -6.97 6.50 1.53
N ALA A 100 -7.54 5.83 0.54
CA ALA A 100 -6.83 5.06 -0.48
C ALA A 100 -6.08 5.99 -1.44
N GLY A 101 -4.90 6.47 -1.03
CA GLY A 101 -4.03 7.32 -1.84
C GLY A 101 -3.32 6.56 -2.96
N GLN A 102 -2.66 7.31 -3.88
CA GLN A 102 -1.85 6.72 -4.94
C GLN A 102 -0.77 5.77 -4.38
N GLY A 103 -0.68 4.56 -4.92
CA GLY A 103 0.25 3.53 -4.46
C GLY A 103 -0.19 2.79 -3.19
N ALA A 104 -1.26 3.20 -2.52
CA ALA A 104 -1.79 2.48 -1.38
C ALA A 104 -2.30 1.09 -1.79
N VAL A 105 -2.16 0.12 -0.91
CA VAL A 105 -2.81 -1.19 -1.03
C VAL A 105 -4.07 -1.17 -0.19
N ALA A 106 -5.23 -1.38 -0.83
CA ALA A 106 -6.53 -1.41 -0.19
C ALA A 106 -7.09 -2.84 -0.17
N ASN A 107 -7.67 -3.24 0.95
CA ASN A 107 -8.53 -4.41 1.04
C ASN A 107 -9.92 -4.01 0.55
N VAL A 108 -10.40 -4.61 -0.52
CA VAL A 108 -11.60 -4.20 -1.25
C VAL A 108 -12.51 -5.39 -1.50
N ARG A 109 -13.81 -5.18 -1.39
CA ARG A 109 -14.84 -6.06 -1.97
C ARG A 109 -15.35 -5.38 -3.24
N ILE A 110 -15.42 -6.10 -4.34
CA ILE A 110 -15.74 -5.50 -5.64
C ILE A 110 -16.70 -6.38 -6.43
N ALA A 111 -17.67 -5.75 -7.10
CA ALA A 111 -18.57 -6.38 -8.05
C ALA A 111 -18.62 -5.53 -9.33
N VAL A 112 -18.54 -6.18 -10.47
CA VAL A 112 -18.47 -5.54 -11.79
C VAL A 112 -19.63 -6.06 -12.65
N TYR A 113 -20.37 -5.15 -13.27
CA TYR A 113 -21.51 -5.43 -14.12
C TYR A 113 -21.29 -4.84 -15.51
N ASP A 114 -21.73 -5.54 -16.54
CA ASP A 114 -21.73 -5.03 -17.91
C ASP A 114 -22.79 -3.91 -18.05
N ALA A 115 -22.36 -2.72 -18.42
CA ALA A 115 -23.23 -1.54 -18.49
C ALA A 115 -24.25 -1.61 -19.64
N THR A 116 -24.06 -2.54 -20.60
CA THR A 116 -24.97 -2.74 -21.74
C THR A 116 -26.10 -3.69 -21.41
N THR A 117 -25.80 -4.74 -20.63
CA THR A 117 -26.75 -5.84 -20.37
C THR A 117 -27.25 -5.88 -18.93
N GLY A 118 -26.56 -5.24 -17.99
CA GLY A 118 -26.82 -5.33 -16.56
C GLY A 118 -26.31 -6.62 -15.90
N ALA A 119 -25.70 -7.52 -16.66
CA ALA A 119 -25.23 -8.80 -16.14
C ALA A 119 -23.97 -8.63 -15.25
N GLU A 120 -23.92 -9.35 -14.13
CA GLU A 120 -22.70 -9.43 -13.34
C GLU A 120 -21.60 -10.14 -14.15
N VAL A 121 -20.45 -9.47 -14.29
CA VAL A 121 -19.28 -9.99 -15.01
C VAL A 121 -18.38 -10.76 -14.05
N THR A 122 -18.16 -10.18 -12.86
CA THR A 122 -17.32 -10.78 -11.81
C THR A 122 -17.59 -10.12 -10.46
N SER A 123 -17.29 -10.85 -9.39
CA SER A 123 -17.23 -10.28 -8.03
C SER A 123 -16.12 -10.94 -7.24
N ALA A 124 -15.58 -10.22 -6.26
CA ALA A 124 -14.56 -10.71 -5.36
C ALA A 124 -14.77 -10.17 -3.94
N GLY A 125 -14.55 -11.04 -2.96
CA GLY A 125 -14.62 -10.70 -1.54
C GLY A 125 -16.04 -10.65 -0.95
N PHE A 126 -17.10 -10.82 -1.75
CA PHE A 126 -18.49 -10.74 -1.27
C PHE A 126 -19.11 -12.10 -0.88
N ASP A 127 -18.55 -13.21 -1.35
CA ASP A 127 -19.11 -14.51 -1.02
C ASP A 127 -18.82 -14.88 0.45
N GLU A 128 -19.67 -15.72 1.03
CA GLU A 128 -19.56 -16.13 2.43
C GLU A 128 -18.20 -16.80 2.69
N GLY A 129 -17.47 -16.28 3.68
CA GLY A 129 -16.12 -16.73 4.05
C GLY A 129 -14.99 -16.21 3.17
N GLN A 130 -15.27 -15.48 2.09
CA GLN A 130 -14.22 -14.82 1.31
C GLN A 130 -13.66 -13.61 2.03
N GLN A 131 -12.33 -13.50 2.02
CA GLN A 131 -11.65 -12.28 2.46
C GLN A 131 -11.74 -11.20 1.36
N PRO A 132 -11.66 -9.91 1.75
CA PRO A 132 -11.50 -8.85 0.78
C PRO A 132 -10.27 -9.09 -0.12
N THR A 133 -10.35 -8.71 -1.38
CA THR A 133 -9.20 -8.76 -2.29
C THR A 133 -8.31 -7.53 -2.10
N GLN A 134 -7.00 -7.67 -2.32
CA GLN A 134 -6.08 -6.54 -2.26
C GLN A 134 -5.90 -5.92 -3.62
N LEU A 135 -6.15 -4.61 -3.71
CA LEU A 135 -5.92 -3.82 -4.92
C LEU A 135 -4.94 -2.68 -4.60
N THR A 136 -3.92 -2.53 -5.44
CA THR A 136 -3.02 -1.37 -5.38
C THR A 136 -3.64 -0.22 -6.17
N VAL A 137 -3.69 0.96 -5.59
CA VAL A 137 -4.19 2.18 -6.24
C VAL A 137 -3.15 2.67 -7.24
N SER A 138 -3.02 1.96 -8.36
CA SER A 138 -2.07 2.29 -9.43
C SER A 138 -2.51 1.71 -10.77
N THR A 139 -2.42 2.55 -11.82
CA THR A 139 -2.67 2.14 -13.21
C THR A 139 -1.53 1.29 -13.80
N ASP A 140 -0.43 1.10 -13.08
CA ASP A 140 0.63 0.16 -13.46
C ASP A 140 0.19 -1.30 -13.28
N TYR A 141 -0.80 -1.54 -12.40
CA TYR A 141 -1.30 -2.88 -12.06
C TYR A 141 -2.73 -3.15 -12.56
N TYR A 142 -3.56 -2.12 -12.63
CA TYR A 142 -4.99 -2.25 -12.97
C TYR A 142 -5.42 -1.23 -14.01
N VAL A 143 -6.48 -1.55 -14.73
CA VAL A 143 -7.12 -0.60 -15.66
C VAL A 143 -7.63 0.64 -14.91
N PRO A 144 -7.61 1.83 -15.56
CA PRO A 144 -8.02 3.08 -14.89
C PRO A 144 -9.38 3.00 -14.20
N GLY A 145 -10.38 2.37 -14.80
CA GLY A 145 -11.73 2.27 -14.22
C GLY A 145 -11.78 1.52 -12.88
N ILE A 146 -10.93 0.51 -12.67
CA ILE A 146 -10.80 -0.18 -11.38
C ILE A 146 -10.10 0.72 -10.35
N VAL A 147 -9.02 1.41 -10.77
CA VAL A 147 -8.32 2.37 -9.89
C VAL A 147 -9.26 3.50 -9.49
N ASP A 148 -10.01 4.04 -10.44
CA ASP A 148 -10.98 5.13 -10.21
C ASP A 148 -12.10 4.74 -9.24
N ALA A 149 -12.45 3.45 -9.14
CA ALA A 149 -13.47 2.98 -8.20
C ALA A 149 -13.01 3.10 -6.74
N ILE A 150 -11.71 3.05 -6.45
CA ILE A 150 -11.16 2.98 -5.09
C ILE A 150 -10.25 4.15 -4.72
N ALA A 151 -9.64 4.83 -5.71
CA ALA A 151 -8.72 5.93 -5.44
C ALA A 151 -9.40 7.09 -4.71
N CYS A 152 -8.71 7.68 -3.73
CA CYS A 152 -9.21 8.79 -2.91
C CYS A 152 -10.45 8.46 -2.05
N VAL A 153 -10.71 7.19 -1.81
CA VAL A 153 -11.86 6.74 -1.03
C VAL A 153 -11.42 6.41 0.40
N PRO A 154 -12.06 6.97 1.43
CA PRO A 154 -11.81 6.56 2.81
C PRO A 154 -12.23 5.09 3.04
N SER A 155 -11.49 4.35 3.85
CA SER A 155 -11.92 3.00 4.25
C SER A 155 -13.23 3.06 5.06
N GLY A 156 -14.07 2.03 4.88
CA GLY A 156 -15.46 1.99 5.34
C GLY A 156 -16.46 2.56 4.31
N SER A 157 -16.01 2.98 3.13
CA SER A 157 -16.87 3.54 2.08
C SER A 157 -17.39 2.47 1.12
N ARG A 158 -18.57 2.75 0.55
CA ARG A 158 -19.08 2.10 -0.67
C ARG A 158 -19.16 3.12 -1.80
N THR A 159 -18.61 2.79 -2.95
CA THR A 159 -18.69 3.60 -4.17
C THR A 159 -19.41 2.85 -5.28
N VAL A 160 -20.02 3.61 -6.19
CA VAL A 160 -20.46 3.12 -7.50
C VAL A 160 -19.75 3.93 -8.58
N THR A 161 -19.10 3.23 -9.51
CA THR A 161 -18.37 3.82 -10.63
C THR A 161 -18.93 3.30 -11.94
N VAL A 162 -19.36 4.21 -12.82
CA VAL A 162 -19.70 3.88 -14.20
C VAL A 162 -18.47 4.21 -15.04
N ALA A 163 -17.73 3.15 -15.40
CA ALA A 163 -16.46 3.29 -16.10
C ALA A 163 -16.63 3.21 -17.61
N SER A 164 -15.99 4.15 -18.32
CA SER A 164 -15.99 4.15 -19.79
C SER A 164 -15.22 2.97 -20.36
N ALA A 165 -15.58 2.54 -21.58
CA ALA A 165 -14.85 1.49 -22.29
C ALA A 165 -13.34 1.82 -22.44
N ALA A 166 -12.99 3.09 -22.58
CA ALA A 166 -11.59 3.55 -22.68
C ALA A 166 -10.81 3.29 -21.38
N ASP A 167 -11.46 3.49 -20.22
CA ASP A 167 -10.85 3.30 -18.90
C ASP A 167 -10.84 1.83 -18.45
N MET A 168 -11.45 0.93 -19.23
CA MET A 168 -11.40 -0.53 -19.04
C MET A 168 -10.35 -1.21 -19.92
N THR A 169 -9.41 -0.45 -20.51
CA THR A 169 -8.27 -0.96 -21.27
C THR A 169 -6.95 -0.62 -20.63
N THR A 170 -5.96 -1.52 -20.79
CA THR A 170 -4.55 -1.20 -20.53
C THR A 170 -3.90 -0.75 -21.85
N ALA A 171 -2.99 0.20 -21.79
CA ALA A 171 -2.22 0.67 -22.96
C ALA A 171 -1.41 -0.46 -23.64
N THR A 172 -1.28 -1.63 -23.00
CA THR A 172 -0.54 -2.81 -23.45
C THR A 172 -1.45 -3.95 -23.95
N ALA A 173 -2.78 -3.77 -23.97
CA ALA A 173 -3.68 -4.77 -24.53
C ALA A 173 -3.40 -4.90 -26.03
N GLY A 174 -2.77 -6.02 -26.44
CA GLY A 174 -2.53 -6.32 -27.84
C GLY A 174 -3.83 -6.48 -28.63
N GLU A 175 -3.76 -6.42 -29.96
CA GLU A 175 -4.89 -6.43 -30.90
C GLU A 175 -5.88 -7.64 -30.81
N GLN A 176 -5.72 -8.56 -29.85
CA GLN A 176 -6.56 -9.75 -29.66
C GLN A 176 -7.46 -9.72 -28.43
N ALA A 177 -7.46 -8.63 -27.65
CA ALA A 177 -8.44 -8.46 -26.58
C ALA A 177 -9.83 -8.14 -27.18
N ALA A 178 -10.90 -8.72 -26.61
CA ALA A 178 -12.25 -8.31 -26.95
C ALA A 178 -12.38 -6.79 -26.76
N ALA A 179 -13.16 -6.13 -27.64
CA ALA A 179 -13.38 -4.70 -27.51
C ALA A 179 -13.90 -4.40 -26.10
N PRO A 180 -13.27 -3.47 -25.38
CA PRO A 180 -13.69 -3.17 -24.01
C PRO A 180 -15.11 -2.61 -24.02
N THR A 181 -15.91 -3.07 -23.08
CA THR A 181 -17.26 -2.55 -22.85
C THR A 181 -17.27 -1.65 -21.61
N PRO A 182 -18.16 -0.66 -21.55
CA PRO A 182 -18.36 0.10 -20.33
C PRO A 182 -18.91 -0.82 -19.23
N VAL A 183 -18.56 -0.54 -17.98
CA VAL A 183 -18.99 -1.34 -16.83
C VAL A 183 -19.49 -0.46 -15.69
N VAL A 184 -20.34 -1.04 -14.85
CA VAL A 184 -20.69 -0.51 -13.53
C VAL A 184 -19.90 -1.30 -12.49
N ILE A 185 -19.18 -0.60 -11.61
CA ILE A 185 -18.35 -1.17 -10.56
C ILE A 185 -18.91 -0.71 -9.22
N VAL A 186 -19.26 -1.65 -8.35
CA VAL A 186 -19.53 -1.35 -6.94
C VAL A 186 -18.33 -1.84 -6.13
N ALA A 187 -17.73 -0.94 -5.35
CA ALA A 187 -16.57 -1.24 -4.53
C ALA A 187 -16.78 -0.79 -3.08
N ASP A 188 -16.47 -1.70 -2.15
CA ASP A 188 -16.36 -1.41 -0.73
C ASP A 188 -14.87 -1.36 -0.37
N VAL A 189 -14.37 -0.20 0.03
CA VAL A 189 -13.02 -0.06 0.55
C VAL A 189 -13.04 -0.41 2.04
N VAL A 190 -12.64 -1.64 2.37
CA VAL A 190 -12.75 -2.19 3.73
C VAL A 190 -11.69 -1.59 4.66
N SER A 191 -10.42 -1.62 4.23
CA SER A 191 -9.29 -1.06 4.98
C SER A 191 -8.13 -0.74 4.06
N ILE A 192 -7.22 0.12 4.51
CA ILE A 192 -5.96 0.37 3.84
C ILE A 192 -4.87 -0.43 4.55
N VAL A 193 -4.04 -1.13 3.78
CA VAL A 193 -2.90 -1.87 4.32
C VAL A 193 -1.85 -0.86 4.78
N PRO A 194 -1.46 -0.87 6.05
CA PRO A 194 -0.44 0.04 6.56
C PRO A 194 0.88 -0.12 5.80
N THR A 195 1.67 0.94 5.71
CA THR A 195 3.00 0.88 5.07
C THR A 195 4.11 0.43 6.01
N LYS A 196 3.81 0.31 7.31
CA LYS A 196 4.73 -0.16 8.37
C LYS A 196 3.94 -0.76 9.53
N ALA A 197 4.61 -1.57 10.35
CA ALA A 197 4.03 -2.17 11.56
C ALA A 197 3.62 -1.10 12.59
N THR A 198 2.39 -1.21 13.08
CA THR A 198 1.73 -0.24 13.99
C THR A 198 1.62 -0.73 15.43
N GLY A 199 2.05 -1.99 15.70
CA GLY A 199 1.91 -2.62 17.00
C GLY A 199 2.72 -1.97 18.12
N GLU A 200 2.42 -2.35 19.34
CA GLU A 200 3.09 -1.87 20.54
C GLU A 200 4.54 -2.37 20.61
N ALA A 201 5.48 -1.45 20.89
CA ALA A 201 6.90 -1.79 21.01
C ALA A 201 7.15 -2.78 22.17
N GLN A 202 7.98 -3.77 21.91
CA GLN A 202 8.38 -4.78 22.90
C GLN A 202 9.79 -4.53 23.39
N PRO A 203 10.12 -4.92 24.64
CA PRO A 203 11.45 -4.79 25.15
C PRO A 203 12.43 -5.68 24.35
N PRO A 204 13.65 -5.18 24.04
CA PRO A 204 14.62 -5.94 23.27
C PRO A 204 15.15 -7.16 24.05
N LYS A 205 15.52 -8.21 23.32
CA LYS A 205 16.16 -9.41 23.86
C LYS A 205 17.66 -9.39 23.61
N ASP A 206 18.42 -9.86 24.59
CA ASP A 206 19.86 -10.04 24.44
C ASP A 206 20.19 -11.07 23.34
N GLY A 207 21.25 -10.80 22.59
CA GLY A 207 21.74 -11.71 21.54
C GLY A 207 21.16 -11.45 20.14
N PHE A 208 20.14 -10.60 20.01
CA PHE A 208 19.63 -10.18 18.72
C PHE A 208 20.38 -8.96 18.16
N PRO A 209 20.37 -8.77 16.82
CA PRO A 209 20.80 -7.52 16.21
C PRO A 209 19.98 -6.33 16.70
N THR A 210 20.63 -5.17 16.83
CA THR A 210 19.91 -3.92 17.11
C THR A 210 19.20 -3.45 15.86
N VAL A 211 17.93 -3.05 16.00
CA VAL A 211 17.10 -2.52 14.92
C VAL A 211 16.67 -1.10 15.24
N GLU A 212 17.12 -0.15 14.44
CA GLU A 212 16.71 1.25 14.51
C GLU A 212 15.78 1.57 13.32
N LEU A 213 14.72 2.31 13.55
CA LEU A 213 13.71 2.63 12.52
C LEU A 213 13.82 4.09 12.11
N ALA A 214 13.84 4.34 10.80
CA ALA A 214 13.65 5.67 10.23
C ALA A 214 12.17 6.11 10.33
N ASP A 215 11.86 7.37 10.01
CA ASP A 215 10.50 7.92 10.09
C ASP A 215 9.49 7.19 9.20
N ASP A 216 9.96 6.70 8.03
CA ASP A 216 9.18 5.86 7.12
C ASP A 216 9.02 4.41 7.60
N GLY A 217 9.67 4.04 8.72
CA GLY A 217 9.65 2.70 9.30
C GLY A 217 10.77 1.79 8.77
N ARG A 218 11.58 2.22 7.81
CA ARG A 218 12.68 1.43 7.26
C ARG A 218 13.71 1.08 8.36
N PRO A 219 14.05 -0.21 8.53
CA PRO A 219 14.98 -0.62 9.54
C PRO A 219 16.44 -0.38 9.12
N THR A 220 17.27 -0.10 10.12
CA THR A 220 18.74 -0.22 10.06
C THR A 220 19.12 -1.31 11.04
N VAL A 221 19.67 -2.41 10.52
CA VAL A 221 20.06 -3.57 11.32
C VAL A 221 21.55 -3.52 11.63
N THR A 222 21.90 -3.58 12.90
CA THR A 222 23.29 -3.63 13.36
C THR A 222 23.58 -4.98 14.00
N ILE A 223 24.43 -5.78 13.34
CA ILE A 223 24.88 -7.08 13.86
C ILE A 223 25.90 -6.83 15.01
N PRO A 224 25.79 -7.52 16.16
CA PRO A 224 26.77 -7.39 17.22
C PRO A 224 28.15 -7.79 16.74
N PRO A 225 29.19 -6.92 16.89
CA PRO A 225 30.53 -7.22 16.37
C PRO A 225 31.18 -8.41 17.09
N GLY A 226 31.78 -9.31 16.30
CA GLY A 226 32.51 -10.48 16.82
C GLY A 226 31.62 -11.55 17.45
N THR A 227 30.32 -11.51 17.21
CA THR A 227 29.37 -12.53 17.67
C THR A 227 29.14 -13.56 16.56
N GLU A 228 29.33 -14.83 16.86
CA GLU A 228 28.99 -15.93 15.95
C GLU A 228 27.47 -15.99 15.80
N PRO A 229 26.97 -16.29 14.59
CA PRO A 229 25.54 -16.47 14.39
C PRO A 229 25.03 -17.69 15.14
N PRO A 230 23.77 -17.66 15.66
CA PRO A 230 23.17 -18.84 16.28
C PRO A 230 22.98 -19.98 15.25
N SER A 231 23.12 -21.23 15.72
CA SER A 231 22.93 -22.43 14.90
C SER A 231 21.44 -22.73 14.61
N ASP A 232 20.57 -22.20 15.44
CA ASP A 232 19.13 -22.44 15.40
C ASP A 232 18.37 -21.17 15.00
N LEU A 233 17.19 -21.37 14.38
CA LEU A 233 16.28 -20.28 14.08
C LEU A 233 15.88 -19.54 15.35
N GLN A 234 16.07 -18.21 15.36
CA GLN A 234 15.65 -17.34 16.46
C GLN A 234 14.72 -16.25 15.97
N ILE A 235 13.64 -15.99 16.71
CA ILE A 235 12.66 -14.96 16.40
C ILE A 235 12.44 -14.09 17.62
N GLU A 236 12.44 -12.77 17.41
CA GLU A 236 12.08 -11.77 18.39
C GLU A 236 10.99 -10.88 17.83
N VAL A 237 9.98 -10.59 18.66
CA VAL A 237 8.92 -9.62 18.35
C VAL A 237 9.36 -8.25 18.81
N LEU A 238 9.59 -7.33 17.88
CA LEU A 238 9.98 -5.93 18.16
C LEU A 238 8.77 -5.06 18.43
N LYS A 239 7.67 -5.34 17.70
CA LYS A 239 6.36 -4.73 17.93
C LYS A 239 5.30 -5.81 17.91
N LYS A 240 4.33 -5.74 18.84
CA LYS A 240 3.21 -6.67 18.90
C LYS A 240 1.94 -6.00 18.39
N GLY A 241 1.45 -6.47 17.26
CA GLY A 241 0.17 -6.05 16.68
C GLY A 241 -1.02 -6.72 17.37
N ASP A 242 -2.19 -6.20 17.15
CA ASP A 242 -3.48 -6.65 17.67
C ASP A 242 -4.45 -7.13 16.57
N GLY A 243 -4.00 -7.16 15.32
CA GLY A 243 -4.78 -7.62 14.18
C GLY A 243 -4.93 -9.15 14.12
N PRO A 244 -5.51 -9.69 13.04
CA PRO A 244 -5.67 -11.13 12.84
C PRO A 244 -4.35 -11.89 12.94
N VAL A 245 -4.45 -13.14 13.43
CA VAL A 245 -3.29 -14.05 13.49
C VAL A 245 -3.03 -14.61 12.10
N VAL A 246 -1.76 -14.65 11.69
CA VAL A 246 -1.32 -15.30 10.44
C VAL A 246 -1.47 -16.83 10.57
N PRO A 247 -2.37 -17.45 9.80
CA PRO A 247 -2.54 -18.91 9.80
C PRO A 247 -1.42 -19.62 9.00
N ASP A 248 -1.44 -20.93 8.95
CA ASP A 248 -0.58 -21.75 8.14
C ASP A 248 -1.44 -22.70 7.27
N PRO A 249 -1.39 -22.60 5.91
CA PRO A 249 -0.70 -21.58 5.09
C PRO A 249 -1.45 -20.25 5.04
N ALA A 250 -0.76 -19.19 4.59
CA ALA A 250 -1.36 -17.86 4.41
C ALA A 250 -0.69 -17.05 3.29
N ASN A 251 -1.45 -16.12 2.70
CA ASN A 251 -0.89 -15.01 1.93
C ASN A 251 -0.73 -13.82 2.87
N VAL A 252 0.50 -13.32 3.03
CA VAL A 252 0.84 -12.25 3.96
C VAL A 252 1.47 -11.09 3.20
N THR A 253 0.94 -9.89 3.39
CA THR A 253 1.56 -8.68 2.84
C THR A 253 2.49 -8.09 3.89
N VAL A 254 3.75 -7.85 3.52
CA VAL A 254 4.79 -7.40 4.43
C VAL A 254 5.63 -6.27 3.85
N GLN A 255 6.27 -5.48 4.73
CA GLN A 255 7.53 -4.81 4.43
C GLN A 255 8.66 -5.63 5.06
N TYR A 256 9.80 -5.72 4.39
CA TYR A 256 10.92 -6.50 4.90
C TYR A 256 12.28 -5.92 4.48
N GLN A 257 13.30 -6.22 5.27
CA GLN A 257 14.70 -6.03 4.93
C GLN A 257 15.49 -7.28 5.33
N GLY A 258 16.28 -7.81 4.38
CA GLY A 258 17.18 -8.94 4.58
C GLY A 258 18.64 -8.47 4.62
N VAL A 259 19.36 -8.90 5.65
CA VAL A 259 20.77 -8.55 5.92
C VAL A 259 21.57 -9.84 6.08
N ASN A 260 22.75 -9.91 5.47
CA ASN A 260 23.67 -11.01 5.69
C ASN A 260 24.40 -10.82 7.03
N TRP A 261 24.34 -11.83 7.91
CA TRP A 261 24.98 -11.75 9.25
C TRP A 261 26.48 -11.46 9.20
N THR A 262 27.16 -12.11 8.25
CA THR A 262 28.64 -12.06 8.18
C THR A 262 29.14 -10.72 7.63
N THR A 263 28.46 -10.18 6.60
CA THR A 263 28.91 -8.96 5.93
C THR A 263 28.24 -7.70 6.48
N GLY A 264 27.09 -7.83 7.11
CA GLY A 264 26.25 -6.70 7.53
C GLY A 264 25.56 -5.98 6.35
N GLU A 265 25.66 -6.53 5.12
CA GLU A 265 25.11 -5.89 3.92
C GLU A 265 23.65 -6.29 3.72
N VAL A 266 22.84 -5.31 3.29
CA VAL A 266 21.47 -5.54 2.86
C VAL A 266 21.50 -6.21 1.49
N PHE A 267 20.96 -7.43 1.37
CA PHE A 267 20.90 -8.15 0.10
C PHE A 267 19.53 -8.02 -0.59
N ASP A 268 18.47 -7.79 0.17
CA ASP A 268 17.13 -7.53 -0.39
C ASP A 268 16.26 -6.77 0.61
N GLN A 269 15.31 -5.99 0.07
CA GLN A 269 14.32 -5.25 0.87
C GLN A 269 13.15 -4.80 0.00
N SER A 270 11.98 -4.65 0.60
CA SER A 270 10.82 -4.01 -0.02
C SER A 270 10.80 -2.50 0.18
N TRP A 271 11.43 -1.99 1.24
CA TRP A 271 11.55 -0.58 1.54
C TRP A 271 12.16 0.21 0.37
N GLY A 272 11.48 1.29 -0.05
CA GLY A 272 11.90 2.10 -1.20
C GLY A 272 11.46 1.57 -2.56
N LYS A 273 10.76 0.42 -2.64
CA LYS A 273 10.18 -0.10 -3.89
C LYS A 273 8.73 0.36 -4.11
N GLY A 274 8.19 1.20 -3.23
CA GLY A 274 6.90 1.87 -3.37
C GLY A 274 5.75 1.20 -2.62
N THR A 275 5.63 -0.12 -2.66
CA THR A 275 4.50 -0.85 -2.06
C THR A 275 4.98 -2.04 -1.22
N PRO A 276 4.21 -2.42 -0.18
CA PRO A 276 4.41 -3.69 0.51
C PRO A 276 4.35 -4.89 -0.44
N THR A 277 5.04 -5.96 -0.09
CA THR A 277 5.16 -7.16 -0.93
C THR A 277 4.32 -8.30 -0.38
N PRO A 278 3.46 -8.94 -1.19
CA PRO A 278 2.73 -10.14 -0.80
C PRO A 278 3.64 -11.38 -0.93
N PHE A 279 3.55 -12.28 0.06
CA PHE A 279 4.20 -13.59 0.05
C PHE A 279 3.21 -14.67 0.46
N SER A 280 3.32 -15.85 -0.17
CA SER A 280 2.70 -17.07 0.36
C SER A 280 3.68 -17.78 1.29
N THR A 281 3.22 -18.16 2.49
CA THR A 281 4.10 -18.80 3.50
C THR A 281 4.65 -20.16 3.04
N ASP A 282 4.02 -20.82 2.08
CA ASP A 282 4.49 -22.08 1.47
C ASP A 282 5.50 -21.87 0.31
N GLN A 283 5.75 -20.62 -0.11
CA GLN A 283 6.63 -20.28 -1.24
C GLN A 283 7.89 -19.50 -0.85
N VAL A 284 8.13 -19.32 0.43
CA VAL A 284 9.32 -18.66 0.96
C VAL A 284 10.20 -19.63 1.72
N VAL A 285 11.43 -19.24 2.06
CA VAL A 285 12.31 -20.09 2.87
C VAL A 285 11.69 -20.38 4.24
N PRO A 286 11.92 -21.60 4.81
CA PRO A 286 11.22 -22.04 6.02
C PRO A 286 11.32 -21.06 7.20
N GLY A 287 12.51 -20.51 7.44
CA GLY A 287 12.73 -19.53 8.53
C GLY A 287 11.93 -18.24 8.38
N PHE A 288 11.73 -17.77 7.13
CA PHE A 288 10.92 -16.58 6.86
C PHE A 288 9.43 -16.87 7.09
N ALA A 289 8.93 -18.03 6.65
CA ALA A 289 7.56 -18.47 6.92
C ALA A 289 7.29 -18.56 8.43
N LYS A 290 8.16 -19.26 9.17
CA LYS A 290 8.05 -19.44 10.63
C LYS A 290 8.07 -18.09 11.39
N ALA A 291 8.76 -17.09 10.86
CA ALA A 291 8.79 -15.76 11.47
C ALA A 291 7.43 -15.03 11.39
N MET A 292 6.59 -15.38 10.41
CA MET A 292 5.27 -14.77 10.20
C MET A 292 4.14 -15.58 10.81
N ILE A 293 4.15 -16.90 10.64
CA ILE A 293 3.09 -17.80 11.11
C ILE A 293 2.89 -17.66 12.61
N GLY A 294 1.63 -17.50 13.04
CA GLY A 294 1.27 -17.32 14.44
C GLY A 294 1.48 -15.92 15.00
N GLN A 295 2.09 -15.00 14.24
CA GLN A 295 2.13 -13.59 14.60
C GLN A 295 0.81 -12.90 14.27
N THR A 296 0.57 -11.74 14.88
CA THR A 296 -0.59 -10.90 14.58
C THR A 296 -0.22 -9.82 13.55
N VAL A 297 -1.16 -9.48 12.69
CA VAL A 297 -1.05 -8.31 11.80
C VAL A 297 -0.79 -7.05 12.64
N GLY A 298 0.06 -6.15 12.12
CA GLY A 298 0.59 -5.00 12.85
C GLY A 298 1.89 -5.28 13.61
N SER A 299 2.32 -6.56 13.70
CA SER A 299 3.59 -6.92 14.36
C SER A 299 4.81 -6.62 13.48
N GLN A 300 5.93 -6.33 14.15
CA GLN A 300 7.27 -6.33 13.55
C GLN A 300 8.11 -7.39 14.24
N VAL A 301 8.77 -8.22 13.47
CA VAL A 301 9.65 -9.27 13.97
C VAL A 301 11.05 -9.11 13.40
N VAL A 302 12.09 -9.49 14.19
CA VAL A 302 13.41 -9.78 13.69
C VAL A 302 13.66 -11.27 13.80
N VAL A 303 14.17 -11.86 12.72
CA VAL A 303 14.45 -13.31 12.67
C VAL A 303 15.88 -13.54 12.21
N ILE A 304 16.57 -14.45 12.88
CA ILE A 304 17.91 -14.94 12.52
C ILE A 304 17.74 -16.34 11.95
N ILE A 305 18.04 -16.49 10.67
CA ILE A 305 17.78 -17.70 9.88
C ILE A 305 19.11 -18.38 9.54
N PRO A 306 19.45 -19.53 10.16
CA PRO A 306 20.62 -20.31 9.80
C PRO A 306 20.45 -20.93 8.40
N PRO A 307 21.54 -21.35 7.73
CA PRO A 307 21.48 -21.88 6.36
C PRO A 307 20.44 -22.99 6.15
N ALA A 308 20.28 -23.90 7.11
CA ALA A 308 19.34 -25.00 7.05
C ALA A 308 17.84 -24.58 6.96
N GLU A 309 17.51 -23.41 7.51
CA GLU A 309 16.16 -22.81 7.47
C GLU A 309 16.04 -21.72 6.40
N GLY A 310 17.16 -21.43 5.70
CA GLY A 310 17.26 -20.47 4.61
C GLY A 310 17.46 -21.14 3.25
N TYR A 311 18.55 -20.77 2.56
CA TYR A 311 18.84 -21.27 1.20
C TYR A 311 19.71 -22.53 1.18
N GLY A 312 20.04 -23.11 2.35
CA GLY A 312 20.83 -24.33 2.48
C GLY A 312 22.23 -24.20 1.89
N GLU A 313 22.87 -25.35 1.63
CA GLU A 313 24.25 -25.41 1.09
C GLU A 313 24.38 -24.77 -0.32
N ALA A 314 23.29 -24.69 -1.08
CA ALA A 314 23.29 -24.07 -2.41
C ALA A 314 23.42 -22.55 -2.33
N GLY A 315 22.93 -21.92 -1.25
CA GLY A 315 22.83 -20.49 -1.14
C GLY A 315 21.90 -19.87 -2.20
N GLN A 316 22.02 -18.56 -2.43
CA GLN A 316 21.35 -17.82 -3.49
C GLN A 316 22.36 -16.85 -4.14
N PRO A 317 23.22 -17.33 -5.06
CA PRO A 317 24.33 -16.55 -5.63
C PRO A 317 23.87 -15.26 -6.34
N SER A 318 22.67 -15.26 -6.96
CA SER A 318 22.12 -14.06 -7.60
C SER A 318 21.79 -12.94 -6.61
N ALA A 319 21.59 -13.26 -5.33
CA ALA A 319 21.42 -12.33 -4.22
C ALA A 319 22.69 -12.15 -3.37
N GLY A 320 23.83 -12.72 -3.78
CA GLY A 320 25.08 -12.65 -3.03
C GLY A 320 25.10 -13.50 -1.74
N ILE A 321 24.25 -14.53 -1.64
CA ILE A 321 24.12 -15.40 -0.46
C ILE A 321 24.86 -16.71 -0.70
N GLY A 322 25.84 -16.99 0.14
CA GLY A 322 26.58 -18.26 0.16
C GLY A 322 25.86 -19.36 0.94
N GLY A 323 26.28 -20.63 0.74
CA GLY A 323 25.65 -21.80 1.38
C GLY A 323 25.86 -21.92 2.89
N THR A 324 26.71 -21.09 3.48
CA THR A 324 26.98 -21.03 4.94
C THR A 324 26.46 -19.77 5.58
N ASP A 325 25.81 -18.88 4.83
CA ASP A 325 25.40 -17.57 5.31
C ASP A 325 24.14 -17.68 6.18
N THR A 326 24.25 -17.12 7.37
CA THR A 326 23.10 -16.85 8.24
C THR A 326 22.48 -15.49 7.83
N LEU A 327 21.18 -15.45 7.75
CA LEU A 327 20.42 -14.29 7.31
C LEU A 327 19.66 -13.66 8.48
N VAL A 328 19.55 -12.34 8.47
CA VAL A 328 18.69 -11.59 9.39
C VAL A 328 17.61 -10.92 8.57
N PHE A 329 16.36 -11.10 8.96
CA PHE A 329 15.27 -10.32 8.38
C PHE A 329 14.56 -9.52 9.47
N VAL A 330 14.21 -8.29 9.13
CA VAL A 330 13.19 -7.49 9.84
C VAL A 330 11.95 -7.50 8.97
N ILE A 331 10.82 -7.90 9.54
CA ILE A 331 9.56 -8.12 8.81
C ILE A 331 8.43 -7.38 9.53
N ASP A 332 7.78 -6.45 8.82
CA ASP A 332 6.54 -5.82 9.23
C ASP A 332 5.37 -6.59 8.64
N ILE A 333 4.53 -7.18 9.47
CA ILE A 333 3.36 -7.97 9.06
C ILE A 333 2.17 -7.03 8.94
N LEU A 334 1.74 -6.73 7.71
CA LEU A 334 0.83 -5.61 7.43
C LEU A 334 -0.60 -6.06 7.15
N SER A 335 -0.77 -7.21 6.53
CA SER A 335 -2.09 -7.83 6.37
C SER A 335 -1.96 -9.33 6.08
N VAL A 336 -3.06 -10.05 6.25
CA VAL A 336 -3.23 -11.47 5.90
C VAL A 336 -4.52 -11.63 5.10
N ALA A 337 -4.47 -12.45 4.03
CA ALA A 337 -5.60 -12.76 3.15
C ALA A 337 -5.84 -14.28 3.07
#